data_cc4a360f8cae39ff850f47607a5cb0a6
#
_entry.id   cc4a360f8cae39ff850f47607a5cb0a6
#
_cell.length_a   1.000
_cell.length_b   1.000
_cell.length_c   1.000
_cell.angle_alpha   90.00
_cell.angle_beta   90.00
_cell.angle_gamma   90.00
#
_symmetry.space_group_name_H-M   'P 1'
#
loop_
_entity.id
_entity.type
_entity.pdbx_description
1 polymer ?
#
loop_
_entity_poly.entity_id
_entity_poly.type
_entity_poly.pdbx_seq_one_letter_code
_entity_poly.pdbx_strand_id
1 'polypeptide(L)'
;FDDFFEELKAAYPNVSFSYYQSNIEGELINELQRVGFDFDGIIMNPGGYTHTSVAIGDAIAAIKTPVIEVHISNVHAREEFRKLSHVSGKSAGSIIGLGMKGYTLALEYLLSATGSK
;
A
#
# COMPACT_ATOMS: atom_id res chain seq x y z
N PHE A 1 -10.61 10.48 -4.20
CA PHE A 1 -9.24 9.98 -4.45
C PHE A 1 -8.71 10.39 -5.82
N ASP A 2 -9.57 10.46 -6.82
CA ASP A 2 -9.11 10.75 -8.19
C ASP A 2 -8.40 12.10 -8.29
N ASP A 3 -8.94 13.14 -7.65
CA ASP A 3 -8.29 14.45 -7.65
C ASP A 3 -6.94 14.42 -6.96
N PHE A 4 -6.85 13.68 -5.85
CA PHE A 4 -5.59 13.52 -5.14
C PHE A 4 -4.56 12.81 -6.01
N PHE A 5 -4.98 11.77 -6.73
CA PHE A 5 -4.08 11.00 -7.59
C PHE A 5 -3.55 11.84 -8.73
N GLU A 6 -4.40 12.68 -9.34
CA GLU A 6 -3.95 13.58 -10.39
C GLU A 6 -2.94 14.60 -9.88
N GLU A 7 -3.16 15.14 -8.67
CA GLU A 7 -2.20 16.06 -8.06
C GLU A 7 -0.88 15.36 -7.75
N LEU A 8 -0.94 14.13 -7.30
CA LEU A 8 0.27 13.35 -6.99
C LEU A 8 1.10 13.10 -8.25
N LYS A 9 0.44 12.72 -9.35
CA LYS A 9 1.12 12.50 -10.62
C LYS A 9 1.79 13.78 -11.12
N ALA A 10 1.11 14.92 -10.97
CA ALA A 10 1.65 16.20 -11.38
C ALA A 10 2.86 16.62 -10.56
N ALA A 11 2.86 16.29 -9.26
CA ALA A 11 3.95 16.64 -8.36
C ALA A 11 5.19 15.76 -8.56
N TYR A 12 5.03 14.57 -9.14
CA TYR A 12 6.13 13.62 -9.34
C TYR A 12 6.17 13.18 -10.82
N PRO A 13 6.51 14.11 -11.74
CA PRO A 13 6.41 13.80 -13.18
C PRO A 13 7.40 12.73 -13.66
N ASN A 14 8.43 12.43 -12.89
CA ASN A 14 9.41 11.41 -13.26
C ASN A 14 9.03 10.01 -12.75
N VAL A 15 7.91 9.88 -12.04
CA VAL A 15 7.42 8.61 -11.53
C VAL A 15 6.32 8.10 -12.45
N SER A 16 6.41 6.83 -12.82
CA SER A 16 5.37 6.16 -13.60
C SER A 16 4.42 5.47 -12.63
N PHE A 17 3.14 5.83 -12.69
CA PHE A 17 2.11 5.33 -11.78
C PHE A 17 1.20 4.33 -12.48
N SER A 18 0.83 3.30 -11.74
CA SER A 18 -0.24 2.38 -12.12
C SER A 18 -1.20 2.26 -10.94
N TYR A 19 -2.48 2.42 -11.20
CA TYR A 19 -3.49 2.41 -10.13
C TYR A 19 -4.44 1.24 -10.35
N TYR A 20 -4.76 0.55 -9.26
CA TYR A 20 -5.68 -0.57 -9.27
C TYR A 20 -6.56 -0.52 -8.04
N GLN A 21 -7.84 -0.79 -8.20
CA GLN A 21 -8.78 -0.83 -7.08
C GLN A 21 -9.67 -2.05 -7.24
N SER A 22 -9.85 -2.78 -6.14
CA SER A 22 -10.81 -3.88 -6.06
C SER A 22 -11.15 -4.11 -4.59
N ASN A 23 -12.37 -4.54 -4.32
CA ASN A 23 -12.77 -5.02 -3.00
C ASN A 23 -12.85 -6.54 -2.96
N ILE A 24 -12.30 -7.21 -3.94
CA ILE A 24 -12.28 -8.67 -4.03
C ILE A 24 -10.87 -9.16 -3.71
N GLU A 25 -10.75 -9.96 -2.65
CA GLU A 25 -9.46 -10.40 -2.14
C GLU A 25 -8.60 -11.09 -3.20
N GLY A 26 -9.20 -12.00 -3.96
CA GLY A 26 -8.46 -12.72 -4.99
C GLY A 26 -7.92 -11.83 -6.09
N GLU A 27 -8.66 -10.77 -6.44
CA GLU A 27 -8.21 -9.82 -7.44
C GLU A 27 -7.02 -8.99 -6.94
N LEU A 28 -7.04 -8.60 -5.65
CA LEU A 28 -5.92 -7.89 -5.05
C LEU A 28 -4.67 -8.76 -5.04
N ILE A 29 -4.82 -10.04 -4.71
CA ILE A 29 -3.71 -10.99 -4.71
C ILE A 29 -3.14 -11.14 -6.11
N ASN A 30 -4.01 -11.29 -7.12
CA ASN A 30 -3.57 -11.41 -8.51
C ASN A 30 -2.80 -10.18 -8.96
N GLU A 31 -3.26 -8.99 -8.58
CA GLU A 31 -2.59 -7.76 -8.93
C GLU A 31 -1.21 -7.65 -8.25
N LEU A 32 -1.11 -8.02 -6.97
CA LEU A 32 0.17 -8.05 -6.28
C LEU A 32 1.18 -8.96 -7.01
N GLN A 33 0.72 -10.13 -7.43
CA GLN A 33 1.57 -11.06 -8.16
C GLN A 33 1.99 -10.51 -9.52
N ARG A 34 1.07 -9.80 -10.20
CA ARG A 34 1.35 -9.21 -11.51
C ARG A 34 2.42 -8.12 -11.44
N VAL A 35 2.35 -7.26 -10.42
CA VAL A 35 3.27 -6.10 -10.31
C VAL A 35 4.46 -6.36 -9.39
N GLY A 36 4.45 -7.48 -8.68
CA GLY A 36 5.35 -7.71 -7.55
C GLY A 36 6.81 -7.89 -7.91
N PHE A 37 7.15 -8.00 -9.20
CA PHE A 37 8.53 -8.20 -9.65
C PHE A 37 8.98 -7.16 -10.67
N ASP A 38 8.07 -6.28 -11.11
CA ASP A 38 8.35 -5.35 -12.21
C ASP A 38 8.39 -3.89 -11.76
N PHE A 39 7.74 -3.56 -10.65
CA PHE A 39 7.66 -2.19 -10.15
C PHE A 39 8.68 -1.96 -9.05
N ASP A 40 9.05 -0.69 -8.84
CA ASP A 40 10.01 -0.33 -7.80
C ASP A 40 9.40 -0.25 -6.42
N GLY A 41 8.09 -0.06 -6.34
CA GLY A 41 7.39 0.00 -5.07
C GLY A 41 5.90 -0.14 -5.24
N ILE A 42 5.22 -0.56 -4.19
CA ILE A 42 3.77 -0.69 -4.15
C ILE A 42 3.28 0.03 -2.91
N ILE A 43 2.26 0.88 -3.09
CA ILE A 43 1.55 1.50 -1.97
C ILE A 43 0.17 0.87 -1.95
N MET A 44 -0.20 0.27 -0.83
CA MET A 44 -1.42 -0.51 -0.74
C MET A 44 -2.26 -0.07 0.44
N ASN A 45 -3.55 0.18 0.18
CA ASN A 45 -4.54 0.33 1.23
C ASN A 45 -5.40 -0.94 1.21
N PRO A 46 -5.13 -1.90 2.08
CA PRO A 46 -5.89 -3.17 2.08
C PRO A 46 -7.25 -3.06 2.75
N GLY A 47 -7.58 -1.92 3.35
CA GLY A 47 -8.83 -1.76 4.04
C GLY A 47 -8.99 -2.76 5.17
N GLY A 48 -10.18 -3.35 5.29
CA GLY A 48 -10.46 -4.34 6.32
C GLY A 48 -9.67 -5.63 6.20
N TYR A 49 -9.14 -5.92 5.02
CA TYR A 49 -8.36 -7.15 4.83
C TYR A 49 -7.07 -7.17 5.62
N THR A 50 -6.58 -6.01 6.09
CA THR A 50 -5.40 -5.99 6.95
C THR A 50 -5.61 -6.81 8.23
N HIS A 51 -6.86 -6.94 8.68
CA HIS A 51 -7.20 -7.65 9.92
C HIS A 51 -7.61 -9.11 9.69
N THR A 52 -7.96 -9.49 8.47
CA THR A 52 -8.58 -10.79 8.21
C THR A 52 -7.86 -11.62 7.14
N SER A 53 -7.07 -11.00 6.25
CA SER A 53 -6.51 -11.74 5.12
C SER A 53 -5.07 -12.17 5.35
N VAL A 54 -4.90 -13.41 5.74
CA VAL A 54 -3.59 -14.06 5.75
C VAL A 54 -3.07 -14.21 4.32
N ALA A 55 -3.97 -14.44 3.35
CA ALA A 55 -3.58 -14.65 1.96
C ALA A 55 -2.95 -13.42 1.34
N ILE A 56 -3.46 -12.21 1.64
CA ILE A 56 -2.85 -10.98 1.16
C ILE A 56 -1.48 -10.79 1.80
N GLY A 57 -1.35 -11.05 3.10
CA GLY A 57 -0.06 -10.99 3.78
C GLY A 57 0.96 -11.94 3.17
N ASP A 58 0.55 -13.17 2.86
CA ASP A 58 1.42 -14.14 2.21
C ASP A 58 1.82 -13.71 0.81
N ALA A 59 0.90 -13.09 0.06
CA ALA A 59 1.21 -12.58 -1.27
C ALA A 59 2.28 -11.48 -1.20
N ILE A 60 2.16 -10.57 -0.24
CA ILE A 60 3.16 -9.52 -0.02
C ILE A 60 4.52 -10.10 0.31
N ALA A 61 4.55 -11.13 1.15
CA ALA A 61 5.80 -11.78 1.53
C ALA A 61 6.46 -12.52 0.36
N ALA A 62 5.67 -12.97 -0.62
CA ALA A 62 6.17 -13.76 -1.73
C ALA A 62 6.71 -12.95 -2.90
N ILE A 63 6.39 -11.65 -2.98
CA ILE A 63 6.85 -10.80 -4.07
C ILE A 63 8.15 -10.08 -3.71
N LYS A 64 8.85 -9.59 -4.72
CA LYS A 64 10.14 -8.92 -4.53
C LYS A 64 9.99 -7.43 -4.24
N THR A 65 9.00 -6.79 -4.85
CA THR A 65 8.77 -5.35 -4.73
C THR A 65 8.33 -4.99 -3.32
N PRO A 66 8.94 -3.97 -2.67
CA PRO A 66 8.52 -3.56 -1.34
C PRO A 66 7.13 -2.96 -1.34
N VAL A 67 6.35 -3.28 -0.32
CA VAL A 67 4.98 -2.79 -0.15
C VAL A 67 4.92 -1.92 1.09
N ILE A 68 4.37 -0.71 0.94
CA ILE A 68 4.05 0.16 2.06
C ILE A 68 2.54 0.14 2.26
N GLU A 69 2.12 -0.27 3.43
CA GLU A 69 0.71 -0.29 3.79
C GLU A 69 0.28 1.10 4.24
N VAL A 70 -0.85 1.60 3.71
CA VAL A 70 -1.39 2.90 4.08
C VAL A 70 -2.83 2.73 4.54
N HIS A 71 -3.18 3.35 5.65
CA HIS A 71 -4.55 3.49 6.13
C HIS A 71 -4.83 4.96 6.34
N ILE A 72 -5.93 5.45 5.76
CA ILE A 72 -6.31 6.88 5.84
C ILE A 72 -6.70 7.24 7.26
N SER A 73 -7.45 6.37 7.93
CA SER A 73 -7.88 6.60 9.31
C SER A 73 -7.04 5.79 10.29
N ASN A 74 -7.07 6.20 11.56
CA ASN A 74 -6.29 5.52 12.60
C ASN A 74 -6.99 4.23 13.04
N VAL A 75 -6.57 3.11 12.47
CA VAL A 75 -7.15 1.79 12.76
C VAL A 75 -6.90 1.35 14.21
N HIS A 76 -5.86 1.86 14.84
CA HIS A 76 -5.52 1.50 16.22
C HIS A 76 -6.43 2.17 17.25
N ALA A 77 -7.22 3.16 16.85
CA ALA A 77 -8.20 3.80 17.72
C ALA A 77 -9.55 3.06 17.74
N ARG A 78 -9.64 1.91 17.04
CA ARG A 78 -10.89 1.17 16.86
C ARG A 78 -10.96 -0.02 17.81
N GLU A 79 -11.87 -0.95 17.53
CA GLU A 79 -12.10 -2.14 18.32
C GLU A 79 -10.86 -3.05 18.37
N GLU A 80 -10.80 -3.90 19.39
CA GLU A 80 -9.63 -4.73 19.65
C GLU A 80 -9.21 -5.57 18.45
N PHE A 81 -10.16 -6.21 17.76
CA PHE A 81 -9.82 -7.08 16.63
C PHE A 81 -9.16 -6.29 15.48
N ARG A 82 -9.40 -4.99 15.39
CA ARG A 82 -8.83 -4.17 14.32
C ARG A 82 -7.38 -3.77 14.59
N LYS A 83 -6.87 -4.08 15.78
CA LYS A 83 -5.45 -3.86 16.07
C LYS A 83 -4.57 -4.99 15.56
N LEU A 84 -5.15 -6.16 15.29
CA LEU A 84 -4.43 -7.28 14.71
C LEU A 84 -4.26 -7.05 13.21
N SER A 85 -3.05 -7.18 12.69
CA SER A 85 -2.79 -7.01 11.26
C SER A 85 -2.02 -8.21 10.72
N HIS A 86 -2.55 -8.82 9.66
CA HIS A 86 -1.85 -9.85 8.90
C HIS A 86 -0.99 -9.26 7.80
N VAL A 87 -1.23 -7.99 7.44
CA VAL A 87 -0.56 -7.31 6.33
C VAL A 87 0.64 -6.52 6.81
N SER A 88 0.50 -5.78 7.93
CA SER A 88 1.57 -4.89 8.43
C SER A 88 2.87 -5.64 8.70
N GLY A 89 2.79 -6.84 9.24
CA GLY A 89 3.98 -7.62 9.56
C GLY A 89 4.75 -8.11 8.34
N LYS A 90 4.13 -8.11 7.17
CA LYS A 90 4.74 -8.55 5.91
C LYS A 90 5.16 -7.38 5.02
N SER A 91 4.62 -6.19 5.27
CA SER A 91 4.95 -4.98 4.51
C SER A 91 6.30 -4.44 4.94
N ALA A 92 6.93 -3.66 4.07
CA ALA A 92 8.18 -2.98 4.43
C ALA A 92 7.96 -1.90 5.48
N GLY A 93 6.75 -1.34 5.54
CA GLY A 93 6.36 -0.36 6.55
C GLY A 93 4.90 -0.03 6.45
N SER A 94 4.41 0.76 7.42
CA SER A 94 3.00 1.13 7.49
C SER A 94 2.87 2.60 7.86
N ILE A 95 1.91 3.28 7.26
CA ILE A 95 1.55 4.67 7.56
C ILE A 95 0.06 4.67 7.87
N ILE A 96 -0.30 5.09 9.07
CA ILE A 96 -1.66 4.93 9.58
C ILE A 96 -2.16 6.25 10.15
N GLY A 97 -3.38 6.65 9.76
CA GLY A 97 -4.09 7.73 10.40
C GLY A 97 -3.78 9.13 9.90
N LEU A 98 -3.08 9.27 8.78
CA LEU A 98 -2.65 10.58 8.28
C LEU A 98 -3.44 11.01 7.03
N GLY A 99 -4.61 10.44 6.82
CA GLY A 99 -5.44 10.77 5.67
C GLY A 99 -4.75 10.48 4.36
N MET A 100 -5.10 11.22 3.33
CA MET A 100 -4.51 11.03 1.99
C MET A 100 -3.03 11.35 1.95
N LYS A 101 -2.53 12.17 2.88
CA LYS A 101 -1.10 12.48 2.98
C LYS A 101 -0.25 11.22 3.16
N GLY A 102 -0.85 10.16 3.71
CA GLY A 102 -0.15 8.88 3.88
C GLY A 102 0.40 8.33 2.57
N TYR A 103 -0.33 8.50 1.47
CA TYR A 103 0.14 8.04 0.15
C TYR A 103 1.37 8.81 -0.30
N THR A 104 1.39 10.13 -0.10
CA THR A 104 2.55 10.96 -0.45
C THR A 104 3.77 10.56 0.36
N LEU A 105 3.58 10.33 1.66
CA LEU A 105 4.69 9.93 2.54
C LEU A 105 5.23 8.56 2.15
N ALA A 106 4.35 7.64 1.79
CA ALA A 106 4.77 6.32 1.32
C ALA A 106 5.59 6.43 0.04
N LEU A 107 5.14 7.25 -0.90
CA LEU A 107 5.87 7.47 -2.15
C LEU A 107 7.26 8.06 -1.87
N GLU A 108 7.34 9.05 -1.00
CA GLU A 108 8.63 9.68 -0.68
C GLU A 108 9.58 8.67 -0.03
N TYR A 109 9.07 7.81 0.84
CA TYR A 109 9.90 6.75 1.40
C TYR A 109 10.42 5.82 0.31
N LEU A 110 9.56 5.38 -0.60
CA LEU A 110 9.96 4.44 -1.66
C LEU A 110 10.99 5.07 -2.60
N LEU A 111 10.81 6.34 -2.95
CA LEU A 111 11.78 7.04 -3.80
C LEU A 111 13.14 7.13 -3.11
N SER A 112 13.15 7.41 -1.81
CA SER A 112 14.38 7.47 -1.03
C SER A 112 15.05 6.10 -0.94
N ALA A 113 14.25 5.06 -0.67
CA ALA A 113 14.77 3.70 -0.48
C ALA A 113 15.33 3.10 -1.77
N THR A 114 14.76 3.47 -2.94
CA THR A 114 15.22 2.96 -4.23
C THR A 114 16.30 3.83 -4.86
N GLY A 115 16.66 4.94 -4.24
CA GLY A 115 17.62 5.89 -4.80
C GLY A 115 17.04 6.77 -5.89
N SER A 116 15.76 6.69 -6.17
CA SER A 116 15.07 7.50 -7.19
C SER A 116 14.58 8.79 -6.56
N LYS A 117 15.06 9.89 -6.99
CA LYS A 117 14.68 11.19 -6.43
C LYS A 117 14.19 12.15 -7.47
#